data_e3b7358f5d4f38944c2473653695b4ad
#
_entry.id   e3b7358f5d4f38944c2473653695b4ad
#
_cell.length_a   1.000
_cell.length_b   1.000
_cell.length_c   1.000
_cell.angle_alpha   90.00
_cell.angle_beta   90.00
_cell.angle_gamma   90.00
#
_symmetry.space_group_name_H-M   'P 1'
#
loop_
_entity.id
_entity.type
_entity.pdbx_description
1 polymer ?
#
loop_
_entity_poly.entity_id
_entity_poly.type
_entity_poly.pdbx_seq_one_letter_code
_entity_poly.pdbx_strand_id
1 'polypeptide(L)'
;MVLANTIQILICLFRASQDPQDNSSCKEKTVLLDRIMAYLEENFATRVTLADTANHFYVSESTITHMFYNEMGVSFYRCLTQLRLIHAKSLIVEGVPMSDVGQQVGFADYSTFYRAFKKEYGISPRQYLSYYRAAAGQIVVDLP
;
A
#
# COMPACT_ATOMS: atom_id res chain seq x y z
N MET A 1 -1.49 14.01 -0.50
CA MET A 1 -0.05 13.83 -0.37
C MET A 1 0.44 13.35 1.00
N VAL A 2 -0.39 13.35 2.03
CA VAL A 2 0.03 13.03 3.42
C VAL A 2 -0.11 11.55 3.77
N LEU A 3 -0.78 10.72 2.96
CA LEU A 3 -1.10 9.33 3.28
C LEU A 3 -0.31 8.28 2.47
N ALA A 4 0.32 8.66 1.37
CA ALA A 4 1.32 7.81 0.71
C ALA A 4 2.56 7.58 1.61
N ASN A 5 2.79 8.49 2.55
CA ASN A 5 3.85 8.41 3.54
C ASN A 5 3.51 7.57 4.79
N THR A 6 2.25 7.15 5.01
CA THR A 6 1.92 6.49 6.28
C THR A 6 2.50 5.09 6.38
N ILE A 7 2.48 4.31 5.30
CA ILE A 7 3.15 3.00 5.29
C ILE A 7 4.66 3.19 5.26
N GLN A 8 5.16 4.13 4.46
CA GLN A 8 6.59 4.47 4.42
C GLN A 8 7.08 5.03 5.77
N ILE A 9 6.30 5.88 6.41
CA ILE A 9 6.59 6.44 7.74
C ILE A 9 6.45 5.38 8.82
N LEU A 10 5.44 4.49 8.76
CA LEU A 10 5.33 3.33 9.67
C LEU A 10 6.51 2.37 9.51
N ILE A 11 6.96 2.13 8.29
CA ILE A 11 8.16 1.33 8.00
C ILE A 11 9.41 2.05 8.53
N CYS A 12 9.54 3.36 8.33
CA CYS A 12 10.67 4.15 8.84
C CYS A 12 10.66 4.28 10.36
N LEU A 13 9.51 4.49 10.99
CA LEU A 13 9.38 4.58 12.46
C LEU A 13 9.60 3.22 13.13
N PHE A 14 9.13 2.15 12.51
CA PHE A 14 9.40 0.78 12.98
C PHE A 14 10.90 0.43 12.88
N ARG A 15 11.59 0.90 11.82
CA ARG A 15 13.05 0.75 11.70
C ARG A 15 13.84 1.58 12.69
N ALA A 16 13.37 2.77 13.04
CA ALA A 16 14.03 3.65 14.01
C ALA A 16 13.92 3.15 15.46
N SER A 17 12.95 2.27 15.76
CA SER A 17 12.77 1.65 17.08
C SER A 17 13.50 0.31 17.26
N GLN A 18 14.19 -0.17 16.23
CA GLN A 18 15.05 -1.35 16.31
C GLN A 18 16.46 -0.92 16.69
N ASP A 19 16.85 -1.14 17.94
CA ASP A 19 18.22 -0.91 18.44
C ASP A 19 19.24 -1.69 17.60
N PRO A 20 20.41 -1.11 17.28
CA PRO A 20 21.42 -1.75 16.46
C PRO A 20 22.28 -2.74 17.25
N GLN A 21 21.66 -3.68 17.96
CA GLN A 21 22.41 -4.76 18.59
C GLN A 21 22.03 -6.11 17.96
N ASP A 22 22.97 -6.56 17.13
CA ASP A 22 23.21 -7.95 16.75
C ASP A 22 22.18 -8.62 15.83
N ASN A 23 22.54 -8.70 14.52
CA ASN A 23 22.52 -9.95 13.77
C ASN A 23 22.65 -9.71 12.26
N SER A 24 23.63 -10.30 11.63
CA SER A 24 23.76 -10.40 10.17
C SER A 24 22.49 -10.97 9.53
N SER A 25 21.84 -11.93 10.18
CA SER A 25 20.55 -12.52 9.75
C SER A 25 19.37 -11.52 9.77
N CYS A 26 19.35 -10.55 10.68
CA CYS A 26 18.31 -9.53 10.73
C CYS A 26 18.49 -8.52 9.59
N LYS A 27 19.72 -8.13 9.28
CA LYS A 27 20.03 -7.23 8.15
C LYS A 27 19.65 -7.83 6.80
N GLU A 28 19.91 -9.11 6.59
CA GLU A 28 19.54 -9.82 5.35
C GLU A 28 18.02 -9.88 5.15
N LYS A 29 17.26 -10.14 6.21
CA LYS A 29 15.78 -10.14 6.17
C LYS A 29 15.21 -8.76 5.87
N THR A 30 15.76 -7.71 6.46
CA THR A 30 15.34 -6.33 6.20
C THR A 30 15.61 -5.94 4.75
N VAL A 31 16.77 -6.28 4.20
CA VAL A 31 17.11 -6.03 2.79
C VAL A 31 16.18 -6.80 1.86
N LEU A 32 15.83 -8.04 2.18
CA LEU A 32 14.89 -8.82 1.39
C LEU A 32 13.49 -8.20 1.41
N LEU A 33 13.01 -7.77 2.57
CA LEU A 33 11.71 -7.09 2.70
C LEU A 33 11.67 -5.82 1.84
N ASP A 34 12.73 -5.01 1.89
CA ASP A 34 12.83 -3.79 1.08
C ASP A 34 12.75 -4.08 -0.42
N ARG A 35 13.43 -5.12 -0.87
CA ARG A 35 13.39 -5.55 -2.27
C ARG A 35 12.01 -6.06 -2.68
N ILE A 36 11.32 -6.81 -1.80
CA ILE A 36 9.95 -7.27 -2.06
C ILE A 36 9.00 -6.08 -2.09
N MET A 37 9.13 -5.10 -1.18
CA MET A 37 8.30 -3.90 -1.20
C MET A 37 8.49 -3.08 -2.46
N ALA A 38 9.72 -2.91 -2.94
CA ALA A 38 9.99 -2.26 -4.22
C ALA A 38 9.38 -3.01 -5.40
N TYR A 39 9.46 -4.33 -5.41
CA TYR A 39 8.82 -5.18 -6.42
C TYR A 39 7.30 -5.04 -6.41
N LEU A 40 6.67 -4.99 -5.24
CA LEU A 40 5.23 -4.77 -5.12
C LEU A 40 4.84 -3.38 -5.62
N GLU A 41 5.62 -2.34 -5.32
CA GLU A 41 5.39 -0.98 -5.79
C GLU A 41 5.46 -0.87 -7.32
N GLU A 42 6.35 -1.60 -7.96
CA GLU A 42 6.46 -1.63 -9.42
C GLU A 42 5.37 -2.46 -10.10
N ASN A 43 4.79 -3.43 -9.39
CA ASN A 43 3.89 -4.45 -9.97
C ASN A 43 2.48 -4.47 -9.38
N PHE A 44 2.11 -3.55 -8.47
CA PHE A 44 0.83 -3.60 -7.75
C PHE A 44 -0.40 -3.64 -8.66
N ALA A 45 -0.34 -3.02 -9.83
CA ALA A 45 -1.43 -2.96 -10.80
C ALA A 45 -1.62 -4.28 -11.58
N THR A 46 -0.67 -5.19 -11.49
CA THR A 46 -0.73 -6.49 -12.17
C THR A 46 -1.20 -7.60 -11.21
N ARG A 47 -1.36 -8.81 -11.75
CA ARG A 47 -1.65 -9.98 -10.92
C ARG A 47 -0.39 -10.43 -10.19
N VAL A 48 -0.23 -10.01 -8.95
CA VAL A 48 0.87 -10.44 -8.08
C VAL A 48 0.34 -11.50 -7.10
N THR A 49 1.01 -12.64 -7.04
CA THR A 49 0.72 -13.70 -6.06
C THR A 49 1.91 -13.91 -5.12
N LEU A 50 1.65 -14.49 -3.96
CA LEU A 50 2.68 -14.87 -3.01
C LEU A 50 3.67 -15.88 -3.64
N ALA A 51 3.13 -16.85 -4.39
CA ALA A 51 3.93 -17.86 -5.09
C ALA A 51 4.86 -17.24 -6.15
N ASP A 52 4.34 -16.34 -6.99
CA ASP A 52 5.15 -15.65 -8.00
C ASP A 52 6.26 -14.82 -7.36
N THR A 53 5.93 -14.12 -6.28
CA THR A 53 6.90 -13.32 -5.51
C THR A 53 7.98 -14.22 -4.87
N ALA A 54 7.58 -15.32 -4.25
CA ALA A 54 8.50 -16.29 -3.66
C ALA A 54 9.48 -16.87 -4.72
N ASN A 55 8.96 -17.24 -5.89
CA ASN A 55 9.77 -17.71 -7.00
C ASN A 55 10.73 -16.62 -7.53
N HIS A 56 10.25 -15.38 -7.65
CA HIS A 56 11.07 -14.25 -8.13
C HIS A 56 12.26 -13.97 -7.22
N PHE A 57 12.10 -14.11 -5.91
CA PHE A 57 13.16 -13.86 -4.94
C PHE A 57 13.90 -15.13 -4.47
N TYR A 58 13.58 -16.29 -5.05
CA TYR A 58 14.19 -17.59 -4.69
C TYR A 58 14.07 -17.93 -3.21
N VAL A 59 12.91 -17.65 -2.61
CA VAL A 59 12.58 -17.98 -1.22
C VAL A 59 11.27 -18.76 -1.14
N SER A 60 10.98 -19.37 0.00
CA SER A 60 9.69 -20.02 0.22
C SER A 60 8.56 -19.02 0.50
N GLU A 61 7.33 -19.38 0.18
CA GLU A 61 6.14 -18.60 0.56
C GLU A 61 6.06 -18.42 2.08
N SER A 62 6.43 -19.44 2.86
CA SER A 62 6.50 -19.34 4.31
C SER A 62 7.48 -18.28 4.78
N THR A 63 8.63 -18.16 4.13
CA THR A 63 9.62 -17.11 4.47
C THR A 63 9.02 -15.73 4.30
N ILE A 64 8.34 -15.46 3.17
CA ILE A 64 7.67 -14.17 2.94
C ILE A 64 6.55 -13.95 3.95
N THR A 65 5.70 -14.96 4.19
CA THR A 65 4.59 -14.88 5.13
C THR A 65 5.06 -14.52 6.54
N HIS A 66 6.05 -15.24 7.07
CA HIS A 66 6.61 -14.97 8.40
C HIS A 66 7.27 -13.60 8.47
N MET A 67 8.00 -13.21 7.42
CA MET A 67 8.66 -11.91 7.36
C MET A 67 7.65 -10.75 7.40
N PHE A 68 6.57 -10.82 6.63
CA PHE A 68 5.53 -9.79 6.65
C PHE A 68 4.84 -9.69 8.00
N TYR A 69 4.47 -10.82 8.64
CA TYR A 69 3.87 -10.78 9.97
C TYR A 69 4.83 -10.27 11.04
N ASN A 70 6.09 -10.67 11.00
CA ASN A 70 7.06 -10.29 12.03
C ASN A 70 7.51 -8.83 11.89
N GLU A 71 7.76 -8.36 10.66
CA GLU A 71 8.33 -7.03 10.40
C GLU A 71 7.25 -5.95 10.20
N MET A 72 6.07 -6.32 9.67
CA MET A 72 5.03 -5.37 9.31
C MET A 72 3.71 -5.58 10.08
N GLY A 73 3.55 -6.68 10.80
CA GLY A 73 2.33 -6.99 11.55
C GLY A 73 1.10 -7.30 10.68
N VAL A 74 1.28 -7.45 9.37
CA VAL A 74 0.19 -7.71 8.41
C VAL A 74 0.58 -8.81 7.42
N SER A 75 -0.41 -9.42 6.75
CA SER A 75 -0.15 -10.40 5.70
C SER A 75 0.34 -9.73 4.41
N PHE A 76 1.04 -10.49 3.57
CA PHE A 76 1.46 -10.09 2.22
C PHE A 76 0.30 -9.48 1.40
N TYR A 77 -0.83 -10.18 1.32
CA TYR A 77 -2.00 -9.70 0.56
C TYR A 77 -2.65 -8.46 1.18
N ARG A 78 -2.61 -8.32 2.51
CA ARG A 78 -3.08 -7.11 3.18
C ARG A 78 -2.22 -5.92 2.79
N CYS A 79 -0.91 -6.08 2.80
CA CYS A 79 0.04 -5.06 2.37
C CYS A 79 -0.18 -4.65 0.90
N LEU A 80 -0.31 -5.64 -0.01
CA LEU A 80 -0.61 -5.39 -1.43
C LEU A 80 -1.93 -4.64 -1.62
N THR A 81 -2.98 -5.00 -0.86
CA THR A 81 -4.28 -4.30 -0.92
C THR A 81 -4.14 -2.85 -0.47
N GLN A 82 -3.45 -2.59 0.63
CA GLN A 82 -3.20 -1.22 1.11
C GLN A 82 -2.43 -0.39 0.09
N LEU A 83 -1.42 -0.96 -0.53
CA LEU A 83 -0.64 -0.30 -1.58
C LEU A 83 -1.52 0.09 -2.77
N ARG A 84 -2.35 -0.82 -3.27
CA ARG A 84 -3.33 -0.54 -4.33
C ARG A 84 -4.30 0.57 -3.96
N LEU A 85 -4.80 0.58 -2.73
CA LEU A 85 -5.73 1.61 -2.25
C LEU A 85 -5.08 2.98 -2.12
N ILE A 86 -3.79 3.05 -1.77
CA ILE A 86 -3.03 4.30 -1.76
C ILE A 86 -2.93 4.89 -3.17
N HIS A 87 -2.58 4.07 -4.16
CA HIS A 87 -2.54 4.51 -5.56
C HIS A 87 -3.93 4.86 -6.10
N ALA A 88 -4.97 4.14 -5.69
CA ALA A 88 -6.35 4.47 -6.04
C ALA A 88 -6.76 5.87 -5.59
N LYS A 89 -6.34 6.32 -4.42
CA LYS A 89 -6.61 7.68 -3.92
C LYS A 89 -6.03 8.75 -4.83
N SER A 90 -4.82 8.55 -5.34
CA SER A 90 -4.22 9.48 -6.32
C SER A 90 -5.03 9.55 -7.61
N LEU A 91 -5.40 8.40 -8.18
CA LEU A 91 -6.21 8.34 -9.40
C LEU A 91 -7.59 8.99 -9.23
N ILE A 92 -8.23 8.81 -8.06
CA ILE A 92 -9.51 9.43 -7.73
C ILE A 92 -9.39 10.96 -7.76
N VAL A 93 -8.35 11.49 -7.15
CA VAL A 93 -8.08 12.95 -7.08
C VAL A 93 -7.73 13.51 -8.45
N GLU A 94 -7.01 12.75 -9.27
CA GLU A 94 -6.67 13.11 -10.66
C GLU A 94 -7.89 13.11 -11.60
N GLY A 95 -9.04 12.58 -11.14
CA GLY A 95 -10.29 12.58 -11.89
C GLY A 95 -10.49 11.38 -12.81
N VAL A 96 -9.76 10.30 -12.59
CA VAL A 96 -10.00 9.02 -13.29
C VAL A 96 -11.41 8.54 -12.98
N PRO A 97 -12.19 8.06 -13.99
CA PRO A 97 -13.53 7.53 -13.79
C PRO A 97 -13.54 6.44 -12.70
N MET A 98 -14.50 6.51 -11.78
CA MET A 98 -14.58 5.57 -10.64
C MET A 98 -14.68 4.11 -11.08
N SER A 99 -15.28 3.84 -12.26
CA SER A 99 -15.34 2.51 -12.86
C SER A 99 -13.96 1.94 -13.17
N ASP A 100 -13.01 2.78 -13.49
CA ASP A 100 -11.70 2.40 -14.03
C ASP A 100 -10.61 2.35 -12.96
N VAL A 101 -10.78 3.13 -11.87
CA VAL A 101 -9.80 3.22 -10.79
C VAL A 101 -9.42 1.85 -10.24
N GLY A 102 -10.42 1.02 -9.92
CA GLY A 102 -10.19 -0.30 -9.34
C GLY A 102 -9.34 -1.19 -10.23
N GLN A 103 -9.66 -1.21 -11.53
CA GLN A 103 -8.94 -2.01 -12.52
C GLN A 103 -7.50 -1.50 -12.72
N GLN A 104 -7.31 -0.19 -12.79
CA GLN A 104 -5.99 0.42 -12.97
C GLN A 104 -5.03 0.14 -11.80
N VAL A 105 -5.55 -0.07 -10.60
CA VAL A 105 -4.73 -0.42 -9.43
C VAL A 105 -4.69 -1.93 -9.14
N GLY A 106 -5.25 -2.76 -10.02
CA GLY A 106 -5.10 -4.22 -9.95
C GLY A 106 -6.21 -4.98 -9.23
N PHE A 107 -7.38 -4.37 -8.95
CA PHE A 107 -8.55 -5.11 -8.51
C PHE A 107 -9.27 -5.78 -9.69
N ALA A 108 -9.86 -6.95 -9.44
CA ALA A 108 -10.55 -7.71 -10.46
C ALA A 108 -11.81 -6.99 -11.00
N ASP A 109 -12.53 -6.29 -10.13
CA ASP A 109 -13.77 -5.58 -10.45
C ASP A 109 -13.98 -4.39 -9.50
N TYR A 110 -14.91 -3.51 -9.88
CA TYR A 110 -15.26 -2.32 -9.10
C TYR A 110 -15.84 -2.67 -7.71
N SER A 111 -16.65 -3.72 -7.61
CA SER A 111 -17.26 -4.11 -6.33
C SER A 111 -16.23 -4.54 -5.30
N THR A 112 -15.22 -5.28 -5.73
CA THR A 112 -14.09 -5.70 -4.88
C THR A 112 -13.28 -4.49 -4.43
N PHE A 113 -12.97 -3.58 -5.35
CA PHE A 113 -12.30 -2.31 -5.05
C PHE A 113 -13.11 -1.46 -4.05
N TYR A 114 -14.40 -1.26 -4.32
CA TYR A 114 -15.30 -0.45 -3.47
C TYR A 114 -15.34 -0.98 -2.03
N ARG A 115 -15.53 -2.30 -1.87
CA ARG A 115 -15.56 -2.94 -0.53
C ARG A 115 -14.22 -2.79 0.20
N ALA A 116 -13.11 -3.00 -0.50
CA ALA A 116 -11.77 -2.85 0.08
C ALA A 116 -11.52 -1.40 0.51
N PHE A 117 -11.86 -0.43 -0.34
CA PHE A 117 -11.70 1.01 -0.06
C PHE A 117 -12.55 1.43 1.15
N LYS A 118 -13.82 1.06 1.17
CA LYS A 118 -14.73 1.40 2.27
C LYS A 118 -14.32 0.73 3.60
N LYS A 119 -13.84 -0.52 3.54
CA LYS A 119 -13.31 -1.21 4.73
C LYS A 119 -12.07 -0.52 5.28
N GLU A 120 -11.17 -0.05 4.42
CA GLU A 120 -9.92 0.58 4.83
C GLU A 120 -10.12 1.98 5.38
N TYR A 121 -10.92 2.80 4.70
CA TYR A 121 -11.04 4.24 4.99
C TYR A 121 -12.38 4.63 5.65
N GLY A 122 -13.33 3.71 5.80
CA GLY A 122 -14.65 3.97 6.40
C GLY A 122 -15.62 4.75 5.50
N ILE A 123 -15.19 5.23 4.37
CA ILE A 123 -15.96 6.03 3.40
C ILE A 123 -15.86 5.46 2.00
N SER A 124 -16.81 5.78 1.13
CA SER A 124 -16.76 5.35 -0.26
C SER A 124 -15.73 6.18 -1.07
N PRO A 125 -15.25 5.66 -2.23
CA PRO A 125 -14.37 6.41 -3.12
C PRO A 125 -14.95 7.77 -3.55
N ARG A 126 -16.26 7.85 -3.79
CA ARG A 126 -16.94 9.10 -4.14
C ARG A 126 -16.99 10.11 -2.99
N GLN A 127 -17.26 9.61 -1.77
CA GLN A 127 -17.21 10.46 -0.57
C GLN A 127 -15.79 10.98 -0.33
N TYR A 128 -14.77 10.15 -0.54
CA TYR A 128 -13.39 10.57 -0.45
C TYR A 128 -13.08 11.72 -1.40
N LEU A 129 -13.48 11.62 -2.66
CA LEU A 129 -13.31 12.70 -3.65
C LEU A 129 -14.05 13.99 -3.24
N SER A 130 -15.28 13.84 -2.74
CA SER A 130 -16.07 14.98 -2.25
C SER A 130 -15.38 15.72 -1.10
N TYR A 131 -14.90 14.99 -0.11
CA TYR A 131 -14.15 15.57 1.01
C TYR A 131 -12.83 16.20 0.58
N TYR A 132 -12.12 15.56 -0.34
CA TYR A 132 -10.88 16.10 -0.87
C TYR A 132 -11.11 17.45 -1.59
N ARG A 133 -12.14 17.53 -2.44
CA ARG A 133 -12.50 18.76 -3.17
C ARG A 133 -12.97 19.86 -2.23
N ALA A 134 -13.75 19.54 -1.20
CA ALA A 134 -14.18 20.48 -0.18
C ALA A 134 -13.00 21.07 0.59
N ALA A 135 -12.04 20.23 0.99
CA ALA A 135 -10.83 20.67 1.67
C ALA A 135 -9.94 21.54 0.76
N ALA A 136 -9.78 21.15 -0.51
CA ALA A 136 -9.03 21.94 -1.48
C ALA A 136 -9.69 23.31 -1.77
N GLY A 137 -11.03 23.36 -1.80
CA GLY A 137 -11.78 24.61 -1.96
C GLY A 137 -11.64 25.56 -0.76
N GLN A 138 -11.49 25.05 0.45
CA GLN A 138 -11.27 25.87 1.63
C GLN A 138 -9.87 26.49 1.66
N ILE A 139 -8.86 25.82 1.15
CA ILE A 139 -7.48 26.36 1.06
C ILE A 139 -7.39 27.54 0.11
N VAL A 140 -8.22 27.60 -0.92
CA VAL A 140 -8.23 28.71 -1.92
C VAL A 140 -8.89 29.97 -1.37
N VAL A 141 -9.72 29.87 -0.33
CA VAL A 141 -10.45 31.03 0.26
C VAL A 141 -9.60 31.79 1.28
N ASP A 142 -8.55 31.16 1.84
CA ASP A 142 -7.67 31.76 2.85
C ASP A 142 -6.36 32.36 2.29
N LEU A 143 -6.25 32.53 0.99
CA LEU A 143 -5.14 33.28 0.38
C LEU A 143 -5.58 34.72 0.13
N PRO A 144 -4.96 35.73 0.80
CA PRO A 144 -5.26 37.14 0.53
C PRO A 144 -4.87 37.58 -0.87
#